data_59982b122bafd68c1137a419014d80e1
#
_entry.id   59982b122bafd68c1137a419014d80e1
#
_cell.length_a   1.000
_cell.length_b   1.000
_cell.length_c   1.000
_cell.angle_alpha   90.00
_cell.angle_beta   90.00
_cell.angle_gamma   90.00
#
_symmetry.space_group_name_H-M   'P 1'
#
loop_
_entity.id
_entity.type
_entity.pdbx_description
1 polymer ?
#
loop_
_entity_poly.entity_id
_entity_poly.type
_entity_poly.pdbx_seq_one_letter_code
_entity_poly.pdbx_strand_id
1 'polypeptide(L)'
;LIAYRNSGHSYFTATFLVLISFVLVLYASFLTRSGILGETSVHAFTDLGMFWHLVLYVVAFLFIAIFFLVIRWKELPITKKDEETYSREFWLFIGALVLSIACVQILATTSVPVFNAIFGTEIAPPPDVIAHYNKWQVPFAVVIAFISAFSQYLKYKKTDPKKFFVSISISLLVSVFITAAAVYVMNIYTNVMYIILTFASVFSILANAKILSEAFKGKWRLAGSAVAHIGFALLLVGALVAAATNKIISINNTGIGFGDEFAKSNNPRENIMLYKDEPTKMDRYTVTYMGDSTKGVNTYYRINYKVIDESSGDVKENFTLYPNAQQNAKMRQIIASPDTRHYLFHDVYTHVSSVPLKEDDHEDHEGHSEDEKYEKPVTYEVNVGDTVRFREGYILVKGINRDAKIQNIPVGERDIAIGLQLDVVSAGQVIPSEPIYLLKDGSKFDFGKTVDEKGLKLRFSNVYPDKDKLELMVYQKPKAEKDWVVLKAIEFPYINLFWGGTIIMVIGFILSIFRRNKEIKQA
;
A
#
# COMPACT_ATOMS: atom_id res chain seq x y z
N LEU A 1 -15.12 -19.69 26.75
CA LEU A 1 -16.54 -20.13 26.73
C LEU A 1 -16.70 -21.62 26.46
N ILE A 2 -15.98 -22.22 25.47
CA ILE A 2 -16.07 -23.67 25.16
C ILE A 2 -15.56 -24.50 26.34
N ALA A 3 -14.41 -24.15 26.92
CA ALA A 3 -13.89 -24.82 28.11
C ALA A 3 -14.88 -24.74 29.26
N TYR A 4 -15.39 -23.56 29.59
CA TYR A 4 -16.38 -23.36 30.63
C TYR A 4 -17.62 -24.24 30.45
N ARG A 5 -18.17 -24.30 29.23
CA ARG A 5 -19.37 -25.14 28.96
C ARG A 5 -19.13 -26.63 29.17
N ASN A 6 -17.92 -27.13 28.92
CA ASN A 6 -17.61 -28.57 28.98
C ASN A 6 -17.06 -29.01 30.34
N SER A 7 -16.38 -28.13 31.08
CA SER A 7 -15.72 -28.44 32.32
C SER A 7 -16.23 -27.64 33.53
N GLY A 8 -16.92 -26.53 33.31
CA GLY A 8 -17.31 -25.59 34.36
C GLY A 8 -16.16 -24.69 34.86
N HIS A 9 -14.97 -24.85 34.29
CA HIS A 9 -13.77 -24.06 34.64
C HIS A 9 -13.57 -22.87 33.69
N SER A 10 -12.58 -22.02 33.94
CA SER A 10 -12.19 -20.90 33.09
C SER A 10 -13.26 -19.81 32.90
N TYR A 11 -14.21 -19.67 33.86
CA TYR A 11 -15.24 -18.64 33.78
C TYR A 11 -14.65 -17.24 33.88
N PHE A 12 -13.75 -17.01 34.84
CA PHE A 12 -13.05 -15.74 35.00
C PHE A 12 -12.32 -15.34 33.71
N THR A 13 -11.48 -16.23 33.16
CA THR A 13 -10.73 -15.99 31.94
C THR A 13 -11.65 -15.68 30.75
N ALA A 14 -12.75 -16.41 30.63
CA ALA A 14 -13.73 -16.17 29.56
C ALA A 14 -14.40 -14.79 29.69
N THR A 15 -14.80 -14.39 30.91
CA THR A 15 -15.41 -13.09 31.18
C THR A 15 -14.41 -11.96 30.93
N PHE A 16 -13.19 -12.09 31.43
CA PHE A 16 -12.11 -11.12 31.22
C PHE A 16 -11.83 -10.91 29.72
N LEU A 17 -11.66 -12.00 28.96
CA LEU A 17 -11.39 -11.91 27.51
C LEU A 17 -12.56 -11.28 26.74
N VAL A 18 -13.80 -11.49 27.13
CA VAL A 18 -14.97 -10.83 26.51
C VAL A 18 -14.96 -9.33 26.80
N LEU A 19 -14.70 -8.92 28.04
CA LEU A 19 -14.65 -7.51 28.40
C LEU A 19 -13.51 -6.78 27.68
N ILE A 20 -12.31 -7.35 27.74
CA ILE A 20 -11.14 -6.72 27.10
C ILE A 20 -11.28 -6.67 25.56
N SER A 21 -11.91 -7.67 24.93
CA SER A 21 -12.12 -7.65 23.49
C SER A 21 -12.98 -6.48 23.04
N PHE A 22 -13.99 -6.11 23.80
CA PHE A 22 -14.79 -4.91 23.53
C PHE A 22 -13.96 -3.62 23.65
N VAL A 23 -13.19 -3.49 24.74
CA VAL A 23 -12.30 -2.32 24.93
C VAL A 23 -11.27 -2.22 23.81
N LEU A 24 -10.72 -3.35 23.37
CA LEU A 24 -9.76 -3.37 22.24
C LEU A 24 -10.39 -2.95 20.91
N VAL A 25 -11.68 -3.22 20.65
CA VAL A 25 -12.40 -2.71 19.47
C VAL A 25 -12.51 -1.18 19.54
N LEU A 26 -12.82 -0.62 20.72
CA LEU A 26 -12.84 0.84 20.91
C LEU A 26 -11.46 1.46 20.71
N TYR A 27 -10.42 0.80 21.24
CA TYR A 27 -9.04 1.23 21.08
C TYR A 27 -8.59 1.19 19.61
N ALA A 28 -8.96 0.15 18.86
CA ALA A 28 -8.70 0.08 17.42
C ALA A 28 -9.38 1.24 16.66
N SER A 29 -10.60 1.60 17.06
CA SER A 29 -11.29 2.77 16.50
C SER A 29 -10.58 4.08 16.85
N PHE A 30 -10.03 4.20 18.07
CA PHE A 30 -9.19 5.33 18.45
C PHE A 30 -7.94 5.40 17.58
N LEU A 31 -7.18 4.32 17.44
CA LEU A 31 -5.96 4.29 16.64
C LEU A 31 -6.18 4.73 15.19
N THR A 32 -7.29 4.31 14.59
CA THR A 32 -7.58 4.61 13.17
C THR A 32 -8.16 6.00 12.95
N ARG A 33 -8.84 6.60 13.94
CA ARG A 33 -9.61 7.85 13.77
C ARG A 33 -9.03 9.07 14.48
N SER A 34 -8.07 8.89 15.36
CA SER A 34 -7.45 10.00 16.12
C SER A 34 -6.39 10.77 15.33
N GLY A 35 -5.99 10.29 14.14
CA GLY A 35 -4.88 10.84 13.40
C GLY A 35 -3.49 10.44 13.93
N ILE A 36 -3.39 9.81 15.10
CA ILE A 36 -2.12 9.51 15.77
C ILE A 36 -1.20 8.57 14.97
N LEU A 37 -1.77 7.74 14.10
CA LEU A 37 -1.04 6.84 13.21
C LEU A 37 -0.91 7.41 11.79
N GLY A 38 -1.26 8.69 11.55
CA GLY A 38 -1.31 9.28 10.22
C GLY A 38 -0.01 9.19 9.43
N GLU A 39 1.14 9.29 10.12
CA GLU A 39 2.46 9.17 9.49
C GLU A 39 2.97 7.72 9.37
N THR A 40 2.37 6.79 10.11
CA THR A 40 2.87 5.41 10.23
C THR A 40 1.94 4.36 9.61
N SER A 41 0.71 4.72 9.26
CA SER A 41 -0.30 3.79 8.75
C SER A 41 -1.18 4.40 7.67
N VAL A 42 -1.23 3.75 6.51
CA VAL A 42 -2.13 4.11 5.39
C VAL A 42 -3.63 3.92 5.72
N HIS A 43 -3.95 3.27 6.82
CA HIS A 43 -5.33 3.05 7.29
C HIS A 43 -5.78 4.05 8.35
N ALA A 44 -4.92 5.00 8.74
CA ALA A 44 -5.28 6.07 9.64
C ALA A 44 -5.94 7.22 8.88
N PHE A 45 -7.04 7.73 9.44
CA PHE A 45 -7.67 8.94 8.91
C PHE A 45 -6.90 10.18 9.41
N THR A 46 -7.02 11.28 8.68
CA THR A 46 -6.52 12.58 9.14
C THR A 46 -7.19 12.97 10.47
N ASP A 47 -6.44 13.63 11.32
CA ASP A 47 -6.97 14.14 12.59
C ASP A 47 -8.15 15.09 12.33
N LEU A 48 -9.30 14.71 12.89
CA LEU A 48 -10.53 15.50 12.85
C LEU A 48 -10.71 16.37 14.12
N GLY A 49 -9.65 16.53 14.92
CA GLY A 49 -9.69 17.23 16.20
C GLY A 49 -10.39 16.44 17.31
N MET A 50 -10.62 15.14 17.12
CA MET A 50 -11.38 14.29 18.05
C MET A 50 -10.50 13.45 18.98
N PHE A 51 -9.20 13.66 19.02
CA PHE A 51 -8.25 12.85 19.80
C PHE A 51 -8.70 12.63 21.25
N TRP A 52 -8.91 13.70 22.00
CA TRP A 52 -9.29 13.62 23.41
C TRP A 52 -10.67 13.02 23.65
N HIS A 53 -11.62 13.24 22.74
CA HIS A 53 -12.95 12.63 22.84
C HIS A 53 -12.86 11.10 22.67
N LEU A 54 -12.04 10.61 21.76
CA LEU A 54 -11.82 9.18 21.56
C LEU A 54 -11.05 8.55 22.73
N VAL A 55 -10.06 9.24 23.28
CA VAL A 55 -9.35 8.81 24.51
C VAL A 55 -10.35 8.68 25.66
N LEU A 56 -11.16 9.71 25.91
CA LEU A 56 -12.17 9.68 26.97
C LEU A 56 -13.16 8.52 26.76
N TYR A 57 -13.57 8.27 25.53
CA TYR A 57 -14.47 7.18 25.20
C TYR A 57 -13.86 5.80 25.57
N VAL A 58 -12.61 5.54 25.18
CA VAL A 58 -11.92 4.29 25.52
C VAL A 58 -11.76 4.16 27.04
N VAL A 59 -11.31 5.22 27.73
CA VAL A 59 -11.10 5.24 29.18
C VAL A 59 -12.39 5.03 29.95
N ALA A 60 -13.50 5.66 29.53
CA ALA A 60 -14.80 5.51 30.17
C ALA A 60 -15.29 4.05 30.14
N PHE A 61 -15.22 3.40 28.98
CA PHE A 61 -15.65 2.00 28.84
C PHE A 61 -14.68 1.03 29.54
N LEU A 62 -13.39 1.31 29.53
CA LEU A 62 -12.41 0.54 30.31
C LEU A 62 -12.72 0.64 31.81
N PHE A 63 -13.02 1.85 32.30
CA PHE A 63 -13.39 2.05 33.70
C PHE A 63 -14.69 1.29 34.05
N ILE A 64 -15.71 1.36 33.20
CA ILE A 64 -16.98 0.62 33.38
C ILE A 64 -16.70 -0.89 33.43
N ALA A 65 -15.87 -1.42 32.52
CA ALA A 65 -15.52 -2.84 32.48
C ALA A 65 -14.82 -3.27 33.78
N ILE A 66 -13.82 -2.51 34.23
CA ILE A 66 -13.10 -2.78 35.49
C ILE A 66 -14.05 -2.66 36.69
N PHE A 67 -14.87 -1.63 36.72
CA PHE A 67 -15.83 -1.39 37.82
C PHE A 67 -16.76 -2.59 38.01
N PHE A 68 -17.40 -3.07 36.92
CA PHE A 68 -18.29 -4.23 37.03
C PHE A 68 -17.52 -5.52 37.34
N LEU A 69 -16.30 -5.69 36.86
CA LEU A 69 -15.47 -6.83 37.16
C LEU A 69 -15.12 -6.87 38.68
N VAL A 70 -14.77 -5.71 39.24
CA VAL A 70 -14.41 -5.59 40.69
C VAL A 70 -15.63 -5.80 41.58
N ILE A 71 -16.77 -5.18 41.29
CA ILE A 71 -17.98 -5.34 42.09
C ILE A 71 -18.46 -6.78 42.08
N ARG A 72 -18.42 -7.44 40.92
CA ARG A 72 -18.87 -8.82 40.78
C ARG A 72 -17.78 -9.88 40.97
N TRP A 73 -16.62 -9.45 41.45
CA TRP A 73 -15.48 -10.36 41.66
C TRP A 73 -15.83 -11.60 42.52
N LYS A 74 -16.61 -11.39 43.59
CA LYS A 74 -17.02 -12.46 44.52
C LYS A 74 -18.06 -13.43 43.93
N GLU A 75 -18.75 -13.00 42.86
CA GLU A 75 -19.74 -13.83 42.17
C GLU A 75 -19.10 -14.75 41.12
N LEU A 76 -17.83 -14.48 40.78
CA LEU A 76 -17.11 -15.27 39.78
C LEU A 76 -16.70 -16.61 40.37
N PRO A 77 -17.13 -17.76 39.83
CA PRO A 77 -16.76 -19.08 40.31
C PRO A 77 -15.30 -19.36 40.01
N ILE A 78 -14.42 -19.09 40.94
CA ILE A 78 -12.99 -19.41 40.87
C ILE A 78 -12.81 -20.82 41.42
N THR A 79 -12.73 -21.81 40.55
CA THR A 79 -12.47 -23.19 40.96
C THR A 79 -10.96 -23.40 41.09
N LYS A 80 -10.52 -23.73 42.33
CA LYS A 80 -9.15 -24.16 42.62
C LYS A 80 -9.02 -25.65 42.23
N LYS A 81 -8.68 -25.94 41.01
CA LYS A 81 -8.36 -27.29 40.60
C LYS A 81 -7.17 -27.26 39.65
N ASP A 82 -6.16 -28.06 39.95
CA ASP A 82 -5.01 -28.25 39.06
C ASP A 82 -5.49 -28.94 37.76
N GLU A 83 -5.23 -28.31 36.63
CA GLU A 83 -5.55 -28.88 35.33
C GLU A 83 -4.50 -29.94 34.95
N GLU A 84 -4.96 -31.12 34.56
CA GLU A 84 -4.08 -32.19 34.10
C GLU A 84 -3.40 -31.79 32.79
N THR A 85 -2.07 -31.86 32.73
CA THR A 85 -1.28 -31.50 31.52
C THR A 85 -1.72 -32.27 30.27
N TYR A 86 -2.12 -33.54 30.43
CA TYR A 86 -2.66 -34.34 29.31
C TYR A 86 -4.17 -34.18 29.18
N SER A 87 -4.67 -32.95 29.22
CA SER A 87 -6.07 -32.60 29.00
C SER A 87 -6.21 -31.59 27.85
N ARG A 88 -7.33 -31.65 27.13
CA ARG A 88 -7.66 -30.67 26.09
C ARG A 88 -7.87 -29.28 26.70
N GLU A 89 -8.40 -29.22 27.92
CA GLU A 89 -8.68 -27.96 28.63
C GLU A 89 -7.41 -27.18 28.87
N PHE A 90 -6.37 -27.83 29.40
CA PHE A 90 -5.06 -27.21 29.61
C PHE A 90 -4.49 -26.59 28.31
N TRP A 91 -4.50 -27.35 27.20
CA TRP A 91 -3.94 -26.87 25.93
C TRP A 91 -4.82 -25.83 25.24
N LEU A 92 -6.13 -25.82 25.46
CA LEU A 92 -7.00 -24.71 25.04
C LEU A 92 -6.65 -23.41 25.80
N PHE A 93 -6.37 -23.51 27.09
CA PHE A 93 -5.90 -22.37 27.88
C PHE A 93 -4.54 -21.86 27.39
N ILE A 94 -3.56 -22.75 27.19
CA ILE A 94 -2.24 -22.37 26.65
C ILE A 94 -2.38 -21.72 25.25
N GLY A 95 -3.20 -22.27 24.37
CA GLY A 95 -3.45 -21.67 23.05
C GLY A 95 -4.06 -20.26 23.15
N ALA A 96 -5.04 -20.07 24.04
CA ALA A 96 -5.61 -18.75 24.28
C ALA A 96 -4.59 -17.76 24.87
N LEU A 97 -3.73 -18.24 25.78
CA LEU A 97 -2.66 -17.43 26.38
C LEU A 97 -1.64 -16.98 25.33
N VAL A 98 -1.17 -17.90 24.48
CA VAL A 98 -0.21 -17.57 23.41
C VAL A 98 -0.79 -16.56 22.42
N LEU A 99 -2.05 -16.74 22.02
CA LEU A 99 -2.74 -15.76 21.15
C LEU A 99 -2.89 -14.40 21.83
N SER A 100 -3.18 -14.38 23.15
CA SER A 100 -3.28 -13.14 23.92
C SER A 100 -1.92 -12.42 24.00
N ILE A 101 -0.84 -13.16 24.24
CA ILE A 101 0.52 -12.59 24.27
C ILE A 101 0.91 -12.05 22.88
N ALA A 102 0.60 -12.78 21.81
CA ALA A 102 0.83 -12.33 20.44
C ALA A 102 0.06 -11.01 20.16
N CYS A 103 -1.20 -10.93 20.59
CA CYS A 103 -2.01 -9.71 20.46
C CYS A 103 -1.40 -8.55 21.28
N VAL A 104 -0.98 -8.78 22.53
CA VAL A 104 -0.35 -7.76 23.36
C VAL A 104 0.95 -7.25 22.74
N GLN A 105 1.75 -8.12 22.14
CA GLN A 105 2.98 -7.71 21.46
C GLN A 105 2.70 -6.79 20.27
N ILE A 106 1.72 -7.15 19.41
CA ILE A 106 1.30 -6.30 18.29
C ILE A 106 0.77 -4.95 18.79
N LEU A 107 -0.09 -5.00 19.81
CA LEU A 107 -0.69 -3.82 20.41
C LEU A 107 0.37 -2.87 20.97
N ALA A 108 1.34 -3.39 21.72
CA ALA A 108 2.43 -2.60 22.30
C ALA A 108 3.26 -1.89 21.22
N THR A 109 3.64 -2.60 20.16
CA THR A 109 4.42 -2.00 19.05
C THR A 109 3.62 -0.96 18.28
N THR A 110 2.35 -1.25 17.97
CA THR A 110 1.48 -0.32 17.23
C THR A 110 1.13 0.93 18.05
N SER A 111 1.16 0.82 19.37
CA SER A 111 0.83 1.92 20.31
C SER A 111 2.00 2.85 20.61
N VAL A 112 3.19 2.64 20.04
CA VAL A 112 4.36 3.52 20.27
C VAL A 112 4.03 5.01 20.06
N PRO A 113 3.35 5.44 18.97
CA PRO A 113 2.95 6.84 18.80
C PRO A 113 2.01 7.35 19.90
N VAL A 114 1.16 6.48 20.44
CA VAL A 114 0.25 6.82 21.55
C VAL A 114 1.03 7.06 22.84
N PHE A 115 2.01 6.21 23.14
CA PHE A 115 2.90 6.40 24.28
C PHE A 115 3.69 7.70 24.15
N ASN A 116 4.24 7.99 22.98
CA ASN A 116 4.96 9.23 22.71
C ASN A 116 4.07 10.46 22.94
N ALA A 117 2.82 10.42 22.45
CA ALA A 117 1.88 11.55 22.61
C ALA A 117 1.42 11.77 24.06
N ILE A 118 1.24 10.69 24.84
CA ILE A 118 0.74 10.79 26.24
C ILE A 118 1.87 11.11 27.22
N PHE A 119 3.03 10.49 27.05
CA PHE A 119 4.14 10.56 28.02
C PHE A 119 5.26 11.51 27.59
N GLY A 120 5.16 12.13 26.38
CA GLY A 120 6.20 13.01 25.86
C GLY A 120 7.50 12.27 25.55
N THR A 121 7.43 10.97 25.21
CA THR A 121 8.60 10.17 24.84
C THR A 121 8.86 10.27 23.33
N GLU A 122 10.10 9.99 22.92
CA GLU A 122 10.52 9.99 21.50
C GLU A 122 10.99 8.59 21.08
N ILE A 123 10.18 7.57 21.40
CA ILE A 123 10.50 6.19 21.05
C ILE A 123 10.34 6.04 19.52
N ALA A 124 11.44 5.68 18.84
CA ALA A 124 11.40 5.45 17.41
C ALA A 124 10.68 4.13 17.07
N PRO A 125 9.86 4.09 15.99
CA PRO A 125 9.30 2.84 15.50
C PRO A 125 10.42 1.91 15.00
N PRO A 126 10.18 0.58 14.93
CA PRO A 126 11.16 -0.36 14.40
C PRO A 126 11.58 0.04 12.97
N PRO A 127 12.90 0.10 12.66
CA PRO A 127 13.40 0.50 11.34
C PRO A 127 12.99 -0.51 10.24
N ASP A 128 12.91 -1.80 10.57
CA ASP A 128 12.35 -2.84 9.72
C ASP A 128 11.12 -3.45 10.42
N VAL A 129 9.96 -2.96 10.04
CA VAL A 129 8.66 -3.35 10.61
C VAL A 129 8.38 -4.83 10.35
N ILE A 130 8.69 -5.35 9.16
CA ILE A 130 8.44 -6.74 8.78
C ILE A 130 9.33 -7.68 9.59
N ALA A 131 10.62 -7.42 9.67
CA ALA A 131 11.54 -8.21 10.46
C ALA A 131 11.18 -8.18 11.95
N HIS A 132 10.77 -7.03 12.49
CA HIS A 132 10.35 -6.89 13.88
C HIS A 132 9.14 -7.78 14.19
N TYR A 133 8.06 -7.70 13.40
CA TYR A 133 6.89 -8.53 13.65
C TYR A 133 7.18 -10.01 13.42
N ASN A 134 7.93 -10.38 12.39
CA ASN A 134 8.28 -11.78 12.13
C ASN A 134 9.08 -12.40 13.27
N LYS A 135 9.98 -11.66 13.89
CA LYS A 135 10.77 -12.12 15.04
C LYS A 135 9.89 -12.62 16.21
N TRP A 136 8.75 -11.98 16.43
CA TRP A 136 7.82 -12.32 17.51
C TRP A 136 6.69 -13.24 17.06
N GLN A 137 6.07 -12.97 15.94
CA GLN A 137 4.84 -13.66 15.52
C GLN A 137 5.13 -15.07 14.97
N VAL A 138 6.28 -15.29 14.32
CA VAL A 138 6.63 -16.64 13.81
C VAL A 138 6.76 -17.66 14.93
N PRO A 139 7.46 -17.42 16.07
CA PRO A 139 7.45 -18.32 17.21
C PRO A 139 6.05 -18.61 17.77
N PHE A 140 5.19 -17.59 17.87
CA PHE A 140 3.80 -17.80 18.30
C PHE A 140 3.03 -18.67 17.32
N ALA A 141 3.19 -18.45 16.03
CA ALA A 141 2.55 -19.28 14.98
C ALA A 141 3.01 -20.76 15.07
N VAL A 142 4.30 -21.01 15.33
CA VAL A 142 4.83 -22.33 15.57
C VAL A 142 4.11 -23.04 16.73
N VAL A 143 4.01 -22.37 17.87
CA VAL A 143 3.34 -22.92 19.06
C VAL A 143 1.87 -23.22 18.78
N ILE A 144 1.15 -22.30 18.12
CA ILE A 144 -0.27 -22.49 17.77
C ILE A 144 -0.43 -23.63 16.76
N ALA A 145 0.46 -23.75 15.77
CA ALA A 145 0.43 -24.87 14.82
C ALA A 145 0.61 -26.23 15.52
N PHE A 146 1.55 -26.32 16.47
CA PHE A 146 1.71 -27.55 17.27
C PHE A 146 0.48 -27.86 18.10
N ILE A 147 -0.06 -26.87 18.83
CA ILE A 147 -1.27 -27.06 19.64
C ILE A 147 -2.44 -27.52 18.76
N SER A 148 -2.62 -26.94 17.59
CA SER A 148 -3.67 -27.33 16.65
C SER A 148 -3.48 -28.74 16.10
N ALA A 149 -2.24 -29.23 16.02
CA ALA A 149 -1.92 -30.57 15.55
C ALA A 149 -2.39 -31.66 16.55
N PHE A 150 -2.11 -31.47 17.82
CA PHE A 150 -2.29 -32.56 18.78
C PHE A 150 -3.46 -32.38 19.76
N SER A 151 -3.96 -31.15 20.00
CA SER A 151 -4.97 -30.90 21.02
C SER A 151 -6.25 -31.69 20.84
N GLN A 152 -6.60 -32.06 19.61
CA GLN A 152 -7.79 -32.83 19.32
C GLN A 152 -7.68 -34.34 19.70
N TYR A 153 -6.46 -34.84 19.88
CA TYR A 153 -6.22 -36.19 20.37
C TYR A 153 -6.43 -36.32 21.88
N LEU A 154 -6.48 -35.20 22.58
CA LEU A 154 -6.67 -35.13 24.02
C LEU A 154 -8.17 -35.17 24.37
N LYS A 155 -8.51 -35.89 25.44
CA LYS A 155 -9.81 -35.81 26.11
C LYS A 155 -9.89 -34.53 26.95
N TYR A 156 -11.11 -34.06 27.26
CA TYR A 156 -11.27 -32.82 28.02
C TYR A 156 -10.57 -32.85 29.38
N LYS A 157 -10.76 -33.92 30.19
CA LYS A 157 -10.22 -33.95 31.55
C LYS A 157 -8.85 -34.62 31.65
N LYS A 158 -8.73 -35.85 31.16
CA LYS A 158 -7.49 -36.65 31.27
C LYS A 158 -7.33 -37.61 30.11
N THR A 159 -6.12 -37.69 29.59
CA THR A 159 -5.72 -38.62 28.51
C THR A 159 -4.54 -39.46 29.01
N ASP A 160 -4.55 -40.76 28.68
CA ASP A 160 -3.41 -41.64 28.92
C ASP A 160 -2.23 -41.20 28.03
N PRO A 161 -1.06 -40.84 28.60
CA PRO A 161 0.09 -40.38 27.85
C PRO A 161 0.57 -41.35 26.79
N LYS A 162 0.62 -42.66 27.09
CA LYS A 162 1.08 -43.71 26.14
C LYS A 162 0.18 -43.77 24.92
N LYS A 163 -1.14 -43.78 25.12
CA LYS A 163 -2.11 -43.76 24.01
C LYS A 163 -2.04 -42.49 23.19
N PHE A 164 -1.80 -41.36 23.84
CA PHE A 164 -1.63 -40.09 23.16
C PHE A 164 -0.42 -40.11 22.23
N PHE A 165 0.77 -40.47 22.72
CA PHE A 165 1.98 -40.52 21.90
C PHE A 165 1.89 -41.52 20.74
N VAL A 166 1.35 -42.70 20.97
CA VAL A 166 1.10 -43.68 19.89
C VAL A 166 0.15 -43.12 18.83
N SER A 167 -0.85 -42.36 19.25
CA SER A 167 -1.83 -41.81 18.30
C SER A 167 -1.23 -40.75 17.37
N ILE A 168 -0.24 -39.96 17.80
CA ILE A 168 0.38 -38.91 17.02
C ILE A 168 1.68 -39.32 16.31
N SER A 169 2.32 -40.42 16.74
CA SER A 169 3.67 -40.83 16.30
C SER A 169 3.81 -40.98 14.79
N ILE A 170 2.87 -41.61 14.11
CA ILE A 170 2.91 -41.81 12.65
C ILE A 170 2.83 -40.44 11.93
N SER A 171 1.89 -39.58 12.34
CA SER A 171 1.75 -38.23 11.75
C SER A 171 3.02 -37.40 11.97
N LEU A 172 3.62 -37.51 13.15
CA LEU A 172 4.86 -36.82 13.49
C LEU A 172 6.03 -37.30 12.62
N LEU A 173 6.21 -38.63 12.50
CA LEU A 173 7.29 -39.22 11.68
C LEU A 173 7.16 -38.83 10.21
N VAL A 174 5.97 -38.98 9.63
CA VAL A 174 5.71 -38.66 8.22
C VAL A 174 5.93 -37.14 7.98
N SER A 175 5.59 -36.31 8.96
CA SER A 175 5.83 -34.85 8.87
C SER A 175 7.29 -34.49 8.69
N VAL A 176 8.22 -35.24 9.29
CA VAL A 176 9.68 -35.00 9.13
C VAL A 176 10.09 -35.13 7.67
N PHE A 177 9.66 -36.24 7.02
CA PHE A 177 10.03 -36.51 5.61
C PHE A 177 9.39 -35.49 4.65
N ILE A 178 8.09 -35.17 4.86
CA ILE A 178 7.41 -34.20 4.00
C ILE A 178 8.02 -32.81 4.19
N THR A 179 8.34 -32.42 5.43
CA THR A 179 8.99 -31.15 5.70
C THR A 179 10.36 -31.06 5.05
N ALA A 180 11.19 -32.10 5.15
CA ALA A 180 12.48 -32.13 4.49
C ALA A 180 12.37 -31.93 2.97
N ALA A 181 11.42 -32.63 2.33
CA ALA A 181 11.14 -32.46 0.91
C ALA A 181 10.62 -31.04 0.57
N ALA A 182 9.66 -30.52 1.35
CA ALA A 182 9.10 -29.18 1.13
C ALA A 182 10.15 -28.09 1.30
N VAL A 183 10.97 -28.15 2.34
CA VAL A 183 12.06 -27.18 2.62
C VAL A 183 13.08 -27.17 1.47
N TYR A 184 13.42 -28.36 0.95
CA TYR A 184 14.32 -28.49 -0.19
C TYR A 184 13.75 -27.92 -1.48
N VAL A 185 12.53 -28.32 -1.85
CA VAL A 185 11.86 -27.86 -3.09
C VAL A 185 11.57 -26.36 -3.08
N MET A 186 11.17 -25.81 -1.93
CA MET A 186 10.84 -24.40 -1.78
C MET A 186 12.03 -23.51 -1.43
N ASN A 187 13.23 -24.10 -1.28
CA ASN A 187 14.48 -23.38 -1.00
C ASN A 187 14.45 -22.50 0.26
N ILE A 188 13.76 -22.92 1.32
CA ILE A 188 13.56 -22.19 2.58
C ILE A 188 14.45 -22.67 3.73
N TYR A 189 15.56 -23.34 3.42
CA TYR A 189 16.47 -23.94 4.41
C TYR A 189 17.38 -22.92 5.13
N THR A 190 17.38 -21.66 4.72
CA THR A 190 18.27 -20.63 5.30
C THR A 190 17.82 -20.13 6.68
N ASN A 191 16.55 -20.29 7.03
CA ASN A 191 15.99 -19.82 8.28
C ASN A 191 15.40 -20.98 9.10
N VAL A 192 15.99 -21.25 10.27
CA VAL A 192 15.58 -22.33 11.17
C VAL A 192 14.12 -22.20 11.62
N MET A 193 13.64 -20.97 11.90
CA MET A 193 12.25 -20.75 12.29
C MET A 193 11.27 -21.10 11.17
N TYR A 194 11.64 -20.89 9.93
CA TYR A 194 10.82 -21.26 8.77
C TYR A 194 10.73 -22.79 8.62
N ILE A 195 11.84 -23.50 8.87
CA ILE A 195 11.83 -24.97 8.90
C ILE A 195 10.90 -25.50 9.99
N ILE A 196 11.00 -24.94 11.21
CA ILE A 196 10.19 -25.34 12.36
C ILE A 196 8.70 -25.03 12.10
N LEU A 197 8.38 -23.86 11.54
CA LEU A 197 6.99 -23.51 11.21
C LEU A 197 6.42 -24.42 10.13
N THR A 198 7.20 -24.74 9.10
CA THR A 198 6.81 -25.71 8.07
C THR A 198 6.53 -27.07 8.68
N PHE A 199 7.42 -27.56 9.55
CA PHE A 199 7.24 -28.82 10.26
C PHE A 199 5.97 -28.83 11.12
N ALA A 200 5.76 -27.81 11.96
CA ALA A 200 4.59 -27.70 12.81
C ALA A 200 3.29 -27.69 11.99
N SER A 201 3.31 -26.99 10.86
CA SER A 201 2.15 -26.88 9.96
C SER A 201 1.88 -28.20 9.22
N VAL A 202 2.90 -28.84 8.65
CA VAL A 202 2.76 -30.16 8.01
C VAL A 202 2.26 -31.19 9.02
N PHE A 203 2.81 -31.19 10.24
CA PHE A 203 2.33 -32.03 11.33
C PHE A 203 0.85 -31.75 11.65
N SER A 204 0.45 -30.47 11.71
CA SER A 204 -0.95 -30.12 11.93
C SER A 204 -1.86 -30.61 10.81
N ILE A 205 -1.45 -30.51 9.54
CA ILE A 205 -2.22 -31.03 8.40
C ILE A 205 -2.41 -32.55 8.53
N LEU A 206 -1.32 -33.30 8.72
CA LEU A 206 -1.39 -34.77 8.78
C LEU A 206 -2.15 -35.28 10.00
N ALA A 207 -1.93 -34.67 11.16
CA ALA A 207 -2.64 -35.04 12.38
C ALA A 207 -4.14 -34.79 12.24
N ASN A 208 -4.54 -33.64 11.72
CA ASN A 208 -5.96 -33.34 11.52
C ASN A 208 -6.59 -34.12 10.35
N ALA A 209 -5.83 -34.45 9.30
CA ALA A 209 -6.29 -35.32 8.22
C ALA A 209 -6.62 -36.74 8.74
N LYS A 210 -5.81 -37.27 9.66
CA LYS A 210 -6.10 -38.55 10.33
C LYS A 210 -7.40 -38.45 11.15
N ILE A 211 -7.62 -37.36 11.89
CA ILE A 211 -8.89 -37.15 12.63
C ILE A 211 -10.07 -37.06 11.67
N LEU A 212 -9.89 -36.34 10.54
CA LEU A 212 -10.91 -36.22 9.52
C LEU A 212 -11.25 -37.59 8.91
N SER A 213 -10.27 -38.47 8.68
CA SER A 213 -10.52 -39.84 8.21
C SER A 213 -11.34 -40.67 9.20
N GLU A 214 -11.16 -40.46 10.51
CA GLU A 214 -12.00 -41.09 11.54
C GLU A 214 -13.42 -40.49 11.56
N ALA A 215 -13.57 -39.21 11.23
CA ALA A 215 -14.87 -38.56 11.11
C ALA A 215 -15.71 -39.24 10.01
N PHE A 216 -15.12 -39.58 8.86
CA PHE A 216 -15.80 -40.33 7.79
C PHE A 216 -16.22 -41.73 8.20
N LYS A 217 -15.61 -42.31 9.23
CA LYS A 217 -16.01 -43.58 9.83
C LYS A 217 -17.10 -43.44 10.91
N GLY A 218 -17.86 -42.35 10.92
CA GLY A 218 -19.00 -42.11 11.80
C GLY A 218 -18.79 -41.11 12.95
N LYS A 219 -17.56 -40.55 13.13
CA LYS A 219 -17.26 -39.56 14.20
C LYS A 219 -17.36 -38.11 13.69
N TRP A 220 -18.42 -37.80 12.97
CA TRP A 220 -18.62 -36.46 12.33
C TRP A 220 -18.49 -35.27 13.25
N ARG A 221 -18.55 -35.45 14.56
CA ARG A 221 -18.38 -34.37 15.56
C ARG A 221 -17.05 -33.66 15.49
N LEU A 222 -16.02 -34.27 14.92
CA LEU A 222 -14.67 -33.73 14.83
C LEU A 222 -14.36 -33.12 13.45
N ALA A 223 -15.20 -33.35 12.46
CA ALA A 223 -14.92 -32.97 11.07
C ALA A 223 -14.69 -31.47 10.92
N GLY A 224 -15.58 -30.64 11.43
CA GLY A 224 -15.48 -29.19 11.27
C GLY A 224 -14.19 -28.60 11.87
N SER A 225 -13.80 -29.03 13.08
CA SER A 225 -12.54 -28.53 13.68
C SER A 225 -11.30 -29.08 12.96
N ALA A 226 -11.33 -30.34 12.50
CA ALA A 226 -10.20 -30.89 11.75
C ALA A 226 -10.00 -30.16 10.41
N VAL A 227 -11.08 -29.90 9.67
CA VAL A 227 -11.03 -29.12 8.43
C VAL A 227 -10.51 -27.70 8.69
N ALA A 228 -11.00 -27.04 9.75
CA ALA A 228 -10.53 -25.69 10.09
C ALA A 228 -9.03 -25.66 10.43
N HIS A 229 -8.50 -26.63 11.17
CA HIS A 229 -7.08 -26.69 11.51
C HIS A 229 -6.20 -27.05 10.28
N ILE A 230 -6.68 -27.90 9.38
CA ILE A 230 -6.00 -28.15 8.09
C ILE A 230 -5.91 -26.85 7.30
N GLY A 231 -7.03 -26.13 7.17
CA GLY A 231 -7.05 -24.84 6.47
C GLY A 231 -6.12 -23.81 7.10
N PHE A 232 -6.11 -23.71 8.42
CA PHE A 232 -5.20 -22.82 9.14
C PHE A 232 -3.73 -23.17 8.93
N ALA A 233 -3.38 -24.45 8.97
CA ALA A 233 -2.00 -24.88 8.73
C ALA A 233 -1.55 -24.66 7.28
N LEU A 234 -2.43 -24.87 6.29
CA LEU A 234 -2.17 -24.54 4.89
C LEU A 234 -1.99 -23.02 4.70
N LEU A 235 -2.79 -22.21 5.39
CA LEU A 235 -2.65 -20.74 5.39
C LEU A 235 -1.26 -20.35 5.92
N LEU A 236 -0.80 -20.93 7.04
CA LEU A 236 0.52 -20.65 7.59
C LEU A 236 1.65 -21.00 6.62
N VAL A 237 1.59 -22.19 6.00
CA VAL A 237 2.58 -22.60 4.98
C VAL A 237 2.54 -21.67 3.77
N GLY A 238 1.33 -21.35 3.28
CA GLY A 238 1.16 -20.45 2.13
C GLY A 238 1.72 -19.06 2.40
N ALA A 239 1.42 -18.49 3.58
CA ALA A 239 1.96 -17.19 4.01
C ALA A 239 3.49 -17.24 4.12
N LEU A 240 4.03 -18.28 4.76
CA LEU A 240 5.47 -18.47 4.92
C LEU A 240 6.18 -18.55 3.57
N VAL A 241 5.72 -19.43 2.69
CA VAL A 241 6.36 -19.66 1.40
C VAL A 241 6.26 -18.42 0.52
N ALA A 242 5.08 -17.81 0.41
CA ALA A 242 4.91 -16.59 -0.36
C ALA A 242 5.79 -15.44 0.15
N ALA A 243 5.94 -15.29 1.48
CA ALA A 243 6.79 -14.26 2.06
C ALA A 243 8.29 -14.56 1.93
N ALA A 244 8.69 -15.84 2.07
CA ALA A 244 10.09 -16.25 2.04
C ALA A 244 10.68 -16.35 0.62
N THR A 245 9.83 -16.58 -0.38
CA THR A 245 10.25 -16.85 -1.77
C THR A 245 9.73 -15.82 -2.77
N ASN A 246 9.17 -14.69 -2.30
CA ASN A 246 8.75 -13.63 -3.19
C ASN A 246 9.93 -13.11 -4.02
N LYS A 247 9.63 -12.69 -5.23
CA LYS A 247 10.61 -12.14 -6.16
C LYS A 247 10.16 -10.75 -6.60
N ILE A 248 10.95 -9.74 -6.27
CA ILE A 248 10.74 -8.39 -6.82
C ILE A 248 11.16 -8.42 -8.28
N ILE A 249 10.21 -8.18 -9.18
CA ILE A 249 10.45 -8.19 -10.62
C ILE A 249 10.67 -6.78 -11.19
N SER A 250 10.29 -5.74 -10.46
CA SER A 250 10.46 -4.32 -10.79
C SER A 250 11.80 -3.74 -10.34
N ILE A 251 12.88 -4.52 -10.46
CA ILE A 251 14.21 -4.02 -10.10
C ILE A 251 14.60 -2.88 -11.02
N ASN A 252 14.97 -1.74 -10.42
CA ASN A 252 15.42 -0.57 -11.16
C ASN A 252 16.79 -0.83 -11.83
N ASN A 253 16.73 -1.17 -13.09
CA ASN A 253 17.91 -1.36 -13.96
C ASN A 253 18.06 -0.21 -14.98
N THR A 254 17.21 0.81 -14.91
CA THR A 254 17.19 1.94 -15.86
C THR A 254 18.22 3.02 -15.51
N GLY A 255 18.79 3.00 -14.30
CA GLY A 255 19.70 4.03 -13.81
C GLY A 255 19.01 5.35 -13.41
N ILE A 256 17.69 5.42 -13.47
CA ILE A 256 16.91 6.58 -13.05
C ILE A 256 16.91 6.64 -11.52
N GLY A 257 17.45 7.72 -10.96
CA GLY A 257 17.41 7.99 -9.53
C GLY A 257 16.07 8.56 -9.11
N PHE A 258 15.59 8.15 -7.93
CA PHE A 258 14.44 8.76 -7.27
C PHE A 258 14.93 9.76 -6.20
N GLY A 259 14.18 10.84 -5.98
CA GLY A 259 14.54 11.85 -4.97
C GLY A 259 14.51 11.30 -3.54
N ASP A 260 15.14 12.02 -2.61
CA ASP A 260 15.26 11.61 -1.19
C ASP A 260 13.90 11.41 -0.50
N GLU A 261 12.88 12.15 -0.92
CA GLU A 261 11.52 12.04 -0.38
C GLU A 261 10.89 10.66 -0.73
N PHE A 262 11.09 10.18 -1.96
CA PHE A 262 10.67 8.86 -2.37
C PHE A 262 11.40 7.76 -1.57
N ALA A 263 12.70 7.94 -1.34
CA ALA A 263 13.54 6.99 -0.62
C ALA A 263 13.18 6.83 0.87
N LYS A 264 12.49 7.80 1.47
CA LYS A 264 11.98 7.68 2.85
C LYS A 264 10.87 6.65 3.00
N SER A 265 10.04 6.49 1.99
CA SER A 265 8.84 5.63 2.03
C SER A 265 8.96 4.39 1.17
N ASN A 266 9.87 4.37 0.19
CA ASN A 266 10.03 3.30 -0.79
C ASN A 266 11.49 2.94 -0.98
N ASN A 267 11.77 1.68 -1.29
CA ASN A 267 13.12 1.27 -1.70
C ASN A 267 13.34 1.62 -3.19
N PRO A 268 14.23 2.56 -3.55
CA PRO A 268 14.45 2.96 -4.93
C PRO A 268 14.89 1.82 -5.86
N ARG A 269 15.54 0.78 -5.33
CA ARG A 269 15.99 -0.38 -6.12
C ARG A 269 14.86 -1.31 -6.53
N GLU A 270 13.76 -1.30 -5.79
CA GLU A 270 12.63 -2.21 -5.98
C GLU A 270 11.51 -1.61 -6.83
N ASN A 271 11.71 -0.38 -7.30
CA ASN A 271 10.71 0.39 -8.03
C ASN A 271 11.25 0.79 -9.39
N ILE A 272 10.43 0.68 -10.43
CA ILE A 272 10.79 1.04 -11.80
C ILE A 272 9.90 2.19 -12.29
N MET A 273 10.50 3.16 -12.98
CA MET A 273 9.78 4.24 -13.65
C MET A 273 9.45 3.81 -15.09
N LEU A 274 8.20 3.93 -15.47
CA LEU A 274 7.71 3.69 -16.81
C LEU A 274 7.19 4.98 -17.42
N TYR A 275 7.66 5.31 -18.61
CA TYR A 275 7.10 6.38 -19.43
C TYR A 275 5.97 5.84 -20.30
N LYS A 276 4.98 6.68 -20.55
CA LYS A 276 3.82 6.32 -21.35
C LYS A 276 4.24 5.87 -22.76
N ASP A 277 3.66 4.75 -23.19
CA ASP A 277 3.86 4.10 -24.48
C ASP A 277 5.32 3.63 -24.75
N GLU A 278 6.19 3.63 -23.73
CA GLU A 278 7.55 3.13 -23.84
C GLU A 278 7.67 1.71 -23.23
N PRO A 279 7.97 0.67 -24.05
CA PRO A 279 8.21 -0.67 -23.54
C PRO A 279 9.49 -0.73 -22.70
N THR A 280 9.39 -1.22 -21.48
CA THR A 280 10.52 -1.36 -20.56
C THR A 280 10.69 -2.83 -20.14
N LYS A 281 11.91 -3.36 -20.18
CA LYS A 281 12.21 -4.73 -19.72
C LYS A 281 12.15 -4.80 -18.20
N MET A 282 11.35 -5.71 -17.69
CA MET A 282 11.17 -5.96 -16.26
C MET A 282 11.17 -7.47 -16.00
N ASP A 283 12.30 -8.01 -15.58
CA ASP A 283 12.56 -9.46 -15.45
C ASP A 283 12.24 -10.19 -16.77
N ARG A 284 11.33 -11.18 -16.76
CA ARG A 284 10.88 -11.91 -17.96
C ARG A 284 9.82 -11.16 -18.79
N TYR A 285 9.30 -10.06 -18.25
CA TYR A 285 8.24 -9.28 -18.89
C TYR A 285 8.80 -8.08 -19.65
N THR A 286 8.13 -7.71 -20.73
CA THR A 286 8.20 -6.37 -21.31
C THR A 286 6.95 -5.63 -20.88
N VAL A 287 7.12 -4.55 -20.14
CA VAL A 287 6.02 -3.81 -19.51
C VAL A 287 5.89 -2.44 -20.14
N THR A 288 4.64 -2.04 -20.40
CA THR A 288 4.34 -0.74 -21.00
C THR A 288 3.23 -0.05 -20.21
N TYR A 289 3.47 1.18 -19.81
CA TYR A 289 2.43 2.06 -19.27
C TYR A 289 1.62 2.65 -20.43
N MET A 290 0.34 2.31 -20.53
CA MET A 290 -0.53 2.68 -21.65
C MET A 290 -1.45 3.88 -21.34
N GLY A 291 -1.17 4.61 -20.26
CA GLY A 291 -1.97 5.74 -19.79
C GLY A 291 -2.89 5.40 -18.64
N ASP A 292 -3.58 6.40 -18.14
CA ASP A 292 -4.45 6.32 -16.98
C ASP A 292 -5.90 6.73 -17.30
N SER A 293 -6.78 6.43 -16.34
CA SER A 293 -8.17 6.88 -16.38
C SER A 293 -8.67 7.12 -14.95
N THR A 294 -9.30 8.26 -14.72
CA THR A 294 -9.83 8.63 -13.40
C THR A 294 -11.31 8.28 -13.30
N LYS A 295 -11.69 7.59 -12.23
CA LYS A 295 -13.07 7.27 -11.89
C LYS A 295 -13.34 7.62 -10.42
N GLY A 296 -14.09 8.68 -10.18
CA GLY A 296 -14.27 9.24 -8.86
C GLY A 296 -12.95 9.77 -8.30
N VAL A 297 -12.55 9.31 -7.13
CA VAL A 297 -11.29 9.70 -6.45
C VAL A 297 -10.09 8.85 -6.85
N ASN A 298 -10.30 7.76 -7.59
CA ASN A 298 -9.26 6.80 -7.96
C ASN A 298 -8.81 7.01 -9.40
N THR A 299 -7.51 7.04 -9.62
CA THR A 299 -6.89 6.99 -10.94
C THR A 299 -6.33 5.61 -11.20
N TYR A 300 -6.81 4.95 -12.25
CA TYR A 300 -6.42 3.60 -12.67
C TYR A 300 -5.36 3.69 -13.76
N TYR A 301 -4.24 3.01 -13.57
CA TYR A 301 -3.10 2.99 -14.49
C TYR A 301 -3.10 1.70 -15.29
N ARG A 302 -3.12 1.80 -16.62
CA ARG A 302 -3.10 0.64 -17.52
C ARG A 302 -1.68 0.19 -17.74
N ILE A 303 -1.31 -0.93 -17.14
CA ILE A 303 0.03 -1.51 -17.22
C ILE A 303 -0.05 -2.81 -18.01
N ASN A 304 0.45 -2.81 -19.22
CA ASN A 304 0.46 -3.99 -20.09
C ASN A 304 1.75 -4.80 -19.90
N TYR A 305 1.59 -6.09 -19.72
CA TYR A 305 2.65 -7.07 -19.55
C TYR A 305 2.68 -8.01 -20.75
N LYS A 306 3.85 -8.20 -21.33
CA LYS A 306 4.09 -9.17 -22.41
C LYS A 306 5.25 -10.09 -22.04
N VAL A 307 5.09 -11.38 -22.26
CA VAL A 307 6.19 -12.36 -22.25
C VAL A 307 6.52 -12.65 -23.71
N ILE A 308 7.72 -12.29 -24.12
CA ILE A 308 8.20 -12.49 -25.49
C ILE A 308 9.23 -13.61 -25.48
N ASP A 309 9.08 -14.58 -26.39
CA ASP A 309 10.10 -15.60 -26.61
C ASP A 309 11.32 -14.96 -27.28
N GLU A 310 12.45 -14.98 -26.59
CA GLU A 310 13.71 -14.37 -27.09
C GLU A 310 14.23 -15.06 -28.37
N SER A 311 13.84 -16.31 -28.63
CA SER A 311 14.29 -17.08 -29.79
C SER A 311 13.44 -16.87 -31.02
N SER A 312 12.11 -16.77 -30.89
CA SER A 312 11.15 -16.63 -32.00
C SER A 312 10.60 -15.24 -32.16
N GLY A 313 10.68 -14.39 -31.12
CA GLY A 313 10.03 -13.07 -31.09
C GLY A 313 8.51 -13.13 -30.85
N ASP A 314 7.95 -14.31 -30.67
CA ASP A 314 6.51 -14.51 -30.48
C ASP A 314 6.08 -14.07 -29.07
N VAL A 315 4.88 -13.50 -28.99
CA VAL A 315 4.26 -13.15 -27.71
C VAL A 315 3.62 -14.40 -27.12
N LYS A 316 4.25 -15.00 -26.09
CA LYS A 316 3.72 -16.16 -25.36
C LYS A 316 2.56 -15.81 -24.45
N GLU A 317 2.60 -14.61 -23.88
CA GLU A 317 1.57 -14.12 -22.96
C GLU A 317 1.43 -12.62 -23.07
N ASN A 318 0.17 -12.14 -22.95
CA ASN A 318 -0.16 -10.72 -22.94
C ASN A 318 -1.35 -10.49 -22.00
N PHE A 319 -1.17 -9.63 -21.01
CA PHE A 319 -2.23 -9.23 -20.08
C PHE A 319 -2.05 -7.79 -19.61
N THR A 320 -3.12 -7.19 -19.10
CA THR A 320 -3.09 -5.84 -18.58
C THR A 320 -3.58 -5.82 -17.14
N LEU A 321 -2.84 -5.13 -16.29
CA LEU A 321 -3.23 -4.82 -14.91
C LEU A 321 -3.63 -3.35 -14.79
N TYR A 322 -4.52 -3.09 -13.82
CA TYR A 322 -5.11 -1.79 -13.56
C TYR A 322 -4.92 -1.37 -12.09
N PRO A 323 -3.68 -1.33 -11.58
CA PRO A 323 -3.47 -0.79 -10.25
C PRO A 323 -3.99 0.64 -10.19
N ASN A 324 -4.54 1.03 -9.04
CA ASN A 324 -5.05 2.38 -8.89
C ASN A 324 -4.40 3.11 -7.73
N ALA A 325 -4.41 4.44 -7.81
CA ALA A 325 -3.92 5.31 -6.77
C ALA A 325 -4.90 6.47 -6.54
N GLN A 326 -5.10 6.82 -5.28
CA GLN A 326 -5.77 8.01 -4.84
C GLN A 326 -4.72 8.99 -4.33
N GLN A 327 -4.69 10.19 -4.87
CA GLN A 327 -3.83 11.26 -4.37
C GLN A 327 -4.52 11.95 -3.19
N ASN A 328 -3.83 12.05 -2.06
CA ASN A 328 -4.26 12.86 -0.94
C ASN A 328 -3.44 14.16 -0.93
N ALA A 329 -3.99 15.23 -1.50
CA ALA A 329 -3.32 16.52 -1.62
C ALA A 329 -2.90 17.10 -0.25
N LYS A 330 -3.69 16.87 0.82
CA LYS A 330 -3.38 17.36 2.17
C LYS A 330 -2.18 16.68 2.80
N MET A 331 -2.01 15.37 2.55
CA MET A 331 -0.92 14.57 3.12
C MET A 331 0.26 14.41 2.16
N ARG A 332 0.17 14.90 0.93
CA ARG A 332 1.15 14.67 -0.16
C ARG A 332 1.51 13.19 -0.33
N GLN A 333 0.56 12.30 -0.02
CA GLN A 333 0.74 10.86 -0.07
C GLN A 333 -0.19 10.22 -1.10
N ILE A 334 0.26 9.10 -1.61
CA ILE A 334 -0.52 8.26 -2.54
C ILE A 334 -1.03 7.06 -1.77
N ILE A 335 -2.35 6.85 -1.80
CA ILE A 335 -2.99 5.64 -1.31
C ILE A 335 -3.15 4.72 -2.51
N ALA A 336 -2.27 3.74 -2.65
CA ALA A 336 -2.27 2.82 -3.76
C ALA A 336 -3.05 1.55 -3.46
N SER A 337 -3.86 1.12 -4.42
CA SER A 337 -4.49 -0.19 -4.42
C SER A 337 -3.88 -1.01 -5.56
N PRO A 338 -3.36 -2.20 -5.27
CA PRO A 338 -2.74 -3.05 -6.27
C PRO A 338 -3.76 -3.69 -7.20
N ASP A 339 -3.25 -4.21 -8.31
CA ASP A 339 -3.94 -5.21 -9.12
C ASP A 339 -3.05 -6.43 -9.30
N THR A 340 -3.66 -7.60 -9.49
CA THR A 340 -2.97 -8.88 -9.42
C THR A 340 -3.42 -9.82 -10.54
N ARG A 341 -2.46 -10.37 -11.27
CA ARG A 341 -2.68 -11.50 -12.18
C ARG A 341 -2.49 -12.80 -11.42
N HIS A 342 -3.55 -13.61 -11.34
CA HIS A 342 -3.53 -14.89 -10.66
C HIS A 342 -3.17 -16.03 -11.61
N TYR A 343 -2.23 -16.89 -11.17
CA TYR A 343 -1.87 -18.15 -11.79
C TYR A 343 -2.01 -19.30 -10.80
N LEU A 344 -1.90 -20.54 -11.28
CA LEU A 344 -2.05 -21.71 -10.41
C LEU A 344 -0.94 -21.80 -9.33
N PHE A 345 0.29 -21.42 -9.67
CA PHE A 345 1.46 -21.60 -8.81
C PHE A 345 2.11 -20.30 -8.34
N HIS A 346 1.71 -19.15 -8.86
CA HIS A 346 2.21 -17.83 -8.46
C HIS A 346 1.20 -16.76 -8.81
N ASP A 347 1.37 -15.58 -8.21
CA ASP A 347 0.65 -14.37 -8.58
C ASP A 347 1.64 -13.27 -8.95
N VAL A 348 1.25 -12.42 -9.90
CA VAL A 348 1.98 -11.20 -10.25
C VAL A 348 1.20 -10.01 -9.70
N TYR A 349 1.72 -9.43 -8.67
CA TYR A 349 1.17 -8.29 -7.95
C TYR A 349 1.84 -7.00 -8.40
N THR A 350 1.07 -5.96 -8.68
CA THR A 350 1.57 -4.66 -9.12
C THR A 350 0.86 -3.53 -8.38
N HIS A 351 1.62 -2.61 -7.81
CA HIS A 351 1.07 -1.38 -7.25
C HIS A 351 1.85 -0.15 -7.70
N VAL A 352 1.17 0.99 -7.70
CA VAL A 352 1.75 2.29 -8.02
C VAL A 352 2.43 2.85 -6.78
N SER A 353 3.70 3.24 -6.88
CA SER A 353 4.49 3.80 -5.79
C SER A 353 4.62 5.32 -5.86
N SER A 354 4.59 5.89 -7.07
CA SER A 354 4.60 7.34 -7.28
C SER A 354 4.04 7.70 -8.65
N VAL A 355 3.46 8.88 -8.76
CA VAL A 355 2.91 9.46 -9.99
C VAL A 355 3.16 10.96 -9.99
N PRO A 356 3.11 11.65 -11.15
CA PRO A 356 3.08 13.10 -11.19
C PRO A 356 1.95 13.64 -10.31
N LEU A 357 2.24 14.61 -9.46
CA LEU A 357 1.20 15.33 -8.73
C LEU A 357 0.41 16.13 -9.78
N LYS A 358 -0.86 15.81 -9.96
CA LYS A 358 -1.77 16.68 -10.70
C LYS A 358 -2.00 17.88 -9.78
N GLU A 359 -1.53 19.05 -10.17
CA GLU A 359 -1.96 20.30 -9.57
C GLU A 359 -3.48 20.34 -9.76
N ASP A 360 -4.21 20.47 -8.65
CA ASP A 360 -5.67 20.60 -8.69
C ASP A 360 -5.99 21.86 -9.52
N ASP A 361 -6.65 21.71 -10.65
CA ASP A 361 -7.22 22.80 -11.46
C ASP A 361 -8.34 23.58 -10.71
N HIS A 362 -8.43 23.42 -9.39
CA HIS A 362 -9.44 24.01 -8.52
C HIS A 362 -8.87 24.93 -7.43
N GLU A 363 -7.97 25.81 -7.81
CA GLU A 363 -7.91 27.12 -7.20
C GLU A 363 -8.00 28.16 -8.32
N ASP A 364 -9.23 28.47 -8.72
CA ASP A 364 -9.59 29.77 -9.27
C ASP A 364 -9.26 30.83 -8.22
N HIS A 365 -7.97 31.07 -7.99
CA HIS A 365 -7.52 32.32 -7.44
C HIS A 365 -7.58 33.32 -8.60
N GLU A 366 -8.65 34.11 -8.61
CA GLU A 366 -8.72 35.37 -9.31
C GLU A 366 -7.41 36.13 -9.00
N GLY A 367 -6.46 36.12 -9.94
CA GLY A 367 -5.24 36.89 -9.82
C GLY A 367 -3.96 36.29 -10.41
N HIS A 368 -3.94 35.05 -10.89
CA HIS A 368 -2.74 34.52 -11.55
C HIS A 368 -2.57 35.17 -12.93
N SER A 369 -1.43 35.85 -13.14
CA SER A 369 -1.10 36.45 -14.41
C SER A 369 -0.94 35.34 -15.47
N GLU A 370 -1.43 35.56 -16.70
CA GLU A 370 -1.27 34.61 -17.82
C GLU A 370 0.19 34.17 -18.05
N ASP A 371 1.13 34.87 -17.44
CA ASP A 371 2.57 34.62 -17.53
C ASP A 371 3.01 33.38 -16.75
N GLU A 372 2.26 32.94 -15.73
CA GLU A 372 2.56 31.75 -14.93
C GLU A 372 2.46 30.42 -15.70
N LYS A 373 1.76 30.45 -16.84
CA LYS A 373 1.68 29.31 -17.78
C LYS A 373 2.98 29.09 -18.58
N TYR A 374 3.96 29.95 -18.42
CA TYR A 374 5.21 29.94 -19.16
C TYR A 374 6.41 29.82 -18.21
N GLU A 375 7.52 29.28 -18.72
CA GLU A 375 8.82 29.33 -18.04
C GLU A 375 9.27 30.80 -17.87
N LYS A 376 10.20 31.07 -16.96
CA LYS A 376 10.78 32.42 -16.80
C LYS A 376 11.27 32.94 -18.15
N PRO A 377 10.90 34.19 -18.55
CA PRO A 377 11.26 34.70 -19.86
C PRO A 377 12.78 34.85 -20.01
N VAL A 378 13.24 34.59 -21.22
CA VAL A 378 14.60 34.98 -21.62
C VAL A 378 14.53 36.30 -22.33
N THR A 379 15.31 37.26 -21.85
CA THR A 379 15.37 38.62 -22.38
C THR A 379 16.52 38.75 -23.38
N TYR A 380 16.21 39.30 -24.56
CA TYR A 380 17.16 39.50 -25.63
C TYR A 380 17.21 40.98 -26.01
N GLU A 381 18.44 41.54 -26.14
CA GLU A 381 18.68 42.83 -26.78
C GLU A 381 18.88 42.59 -28.27
N VAL A 382 17.96 43.06 -29.12
CA VAL A 382 17.91 42.73 -30.56
C VAL A 382 17.89 43.99 -31.40
N ASN A 383 18.38 43.87 -32.66
CA ASN A 383 18.25 44.83 -33.73
C ASN A 383 17.33 44.30 -34.83
N VAL A 384 16.87 45.18 -35.72
CA VAL A 384 16.18 44.76 -36.92
C VAL A 384 17.12 43.92 -37.79
N GLY A 385 16.68 42.72 -38.20
CA GLY A 385 17.47 41.71 -38.91
C GLY A 385 18.06 40.62 -38.01
N ASP A 386 18.03 40.76 -36.68
CA ASP A 386 18.53 39.73 -35.78
C ASP A 386 17.60 38.53 -35.69
N THR A 387 18.19 37.41 -35.32
CA THR A 387 17.45 36.15 -35.07
C THR A 387 17.64 35.68 -33.63
N VAL A 388 16.53 35.35 -32.96
CA VAL A 388 16.49 34.79 -31.62
C VAL A 388 16.06 33.34 -31.70
N ARG A 389 16.86 32.41 -31.14
CA ARG A 389 16.52 30.99 -31.14
C ARG A 389 15.58 30.67 -29.98
N PHE A 390 14.61 29.81 -30.23
CA PHE A 390 13.79 29.15 -29.23
C PHE A 390 13.82 27.64 -29.45
N ARG A 391 13.17 26.88 -28.57
CA ARG A 391 13.27 25.40 -28.53
C ARG A 391 12.97 24.69 -29.86
N GLU A 392 12.00 25.19 -30.66
CA GLU A 392 11.53 24.53 -31.90
C GLU A 392 11.85 25.32 -33.17
N GLY A 393 12.62 26.41 -33.08
CA GLY A 393 12.90 27.24 -34.22
C GLY A 393 13.63 28.54 -33.90
N TYR A 394 13.31 29.59 -34.65
CA TYR A 394 13.88 30.92 -34.43
C TYR A 394 12.86 32.03 -34.72
N ILE A 395 13.09 33.19 -34.11
CA ILE A 395 12.31 34.41 -34.31
C ILE A 395 13.19 35.39 -35.07
N LEU A 396 12.73 35.86 -36.22
CA LEU A 396 13.39 36.87 -37.03
C LEU A 396 12.76 38.25 -36.74
N VAL A 397 13.56 39.21 -36.39
CA VAL A 397 13.14 40.60 -36.18
C VAL A 397 13.10 41.31 -37.56
N LYS A 398 11.91 41.49 -38.13
CA LYS A 398 11.75 42.08 -39.48
C LYS A 398 11.81 43.58 -39.53
N GLY A 399 11.23 44.23 -38.54
CA GLY A 399 11.12 45.68 -38.58
C GLY A 399 10.37 46.26 -37.39
N ILE A 400 10.21 47.54 -37.42
CA ILE A 400 9.50 48.32 -36.43
C ILE A 400 8.32 49.04 -37.11
N ASN A 401 7.11 48.82 -36.57
CA ASN A 401 5.92 49.56 -36.96
C ASN A 401 5.72 50.73 -35.98
N ARG A 402 5.82 51.95 -36.50
CA ARG A 402 5.68 53.17 -35.69
C ARG A 402 4.25 53.66 -35.51
N ASP A 403 3.31 53.06 -36.24
CA ASP A 403 1.89 53.39 -36.23
C ASP A 403 1.04 52.21 -35.72
N ALA A 404 1.59 51.49 -34.72
CA ALA A 404 0.93 50.33 -34.13
C ALA A 404 -0.39 50.75 -33.44
N LYS A 405 -1.47 50.04 -33.76
CA LYS A 405 -2.80 50.28 -33.17
C LYS A 405 -3.10 49.22 -32.09
N ILE A 406 -3.51 49.69 -30.92
CA ILE A 406 -3.90 48.81 -29.84
C ILE A 406 -5.44 48.76 -29.78
N GLN A 407 -6.02 47.58 -29.75
CA GLN A 407 -7.47 47.43 -29.62
C GLN A 407 -7.97 48.07 -28.31
N ASN A 408 -9.00 48.90 -28.42
CA ASN A 408 -9.68 49.57 -27.28
C ASN A 408 -8.87 50.59 -26.47
N ILE A 409 -7.66 50.96 -26.93
CA ILE A 409 -6.88 52.00 -26.27
C ILE A 409 -6.61 53.16 -27.26
N PRO A 410 -7.18 54.36 -27.04
CA PRO A 410 -6.88 55.49 -27.88
C PRO A 410 -5.44 55.97 -27.61
N VAL A 411 -4.66 56.09 -28.66
CA VAL A 411 -3.30 56.65 -28.65
C VAL A 411 -3.41 58.12 -29.01
N GLY A 412 -3.02 59.00 -28.05
CA GLY A 412 -3.05 60.45 -28.26
C GLY A 412 -1.83 60.95 -29.01
N GLU A 413 -1.84 62.24 -29.47
CA GLU A 413 -0.77 62.83 -30.25
C GLU A 413 0.59 62.87 -29.54
N ARG A 414 0.63 62.72 -28.20
CA ARG A 414 1.85 62.67 -27.38
C ARG A 414 2.27 61.27 -26.98
N ASP A 415 1.48 60.27 -27.28
CA ASP A 415 1.77 58.89 -26.96
C ASP A 415 2.61 58.24 -28.05
N ILE A 416 3.47 57.29 -27.69
CA ILE A 416 4.31 56.56 -28.63
C ILE A 416 3.93 55.09 -28.57
N ALA A 417 3.32 54.56 -29.64
CA ALA A 417 3.02 53.15 -29.77
C ALA A 417 3.90 52.52 -30.88
N ILE A 418 4.69 51.54 -30.52
CA ILE A 418 5.65 50.90 -31.43
C ILE A 418 5.35 49.38 -31.45
N GLY A 419 5.10 48.82 -32.62
CA GLY A 419 5.00 47.39 -32.84
C GLY A 419 6.32 46.77 -33.31
N LEU A 420 6.76 45.70 -32.70
CA LEU A 420 7.92 44.94 -33.17
C LEU A 420 7.46 43.82 -34.10
N GLN A 421 7.75 43.96 -35.41
CA GLN A 421 7.37 42.98 -36.42
C GLN A 421 8.32 41.79 -36.36
N LEU A 422 7.78 40.63 -36.00
CA LEU A 422 8.49 39.36 -35.85
C LEU A 422 7.92 38.27 -36.75
N ASP A 423 8.80 37.48 -37.32
CA ASP A 423 8.42 36.21 -37.93
C ASP A 423 8.92 35.05 -37.06
N VAL A 424 8.00 34.26 -36.51
CA VAL A 424 8.31 33.04 -35.79
C VAL A 424 8.38 31.89 -36.81
N VAL A 425 9.59 31.34 -36.96
CA VAL A 425 9.86 30.27 -37.96
C VAL A 425 10.11 28.95 -37.24
N SER A 426 9.28 27.95 -37.54
CA SER A 426 9.41 26.60 -36.97
C SER A 426 8.92 25.56 -37.97
N ALA A 427 9.68 24.49 -38.19
CA ALA A 427 9.36 23.39 -39.13
C ALA A 427 8.92 23.85 -40.54
N GLY A 428 9.53 24.93 -41.03
CA GLY A 428 9.21 25.52 -42.37
C GLY A 428 7.95 26.39 -42.42
N GLN A 429 7.25 26.57 -41.30
CA GLN A 429 6.13 27.50 -41.18
C GLN A 429 6.62 28.85 -40.64
N VAL A 430 6.05 29.94 -41.17
CA VAL A 430 6.31 31.32 -40.75
C VAL A 430 5.02 31.89 -40.16
N ILE A 431 5.05 32.25 -38.87
CA ILE A 431 3.91 32.82 -38.18
C ILE A 431 4.27 34.27 -37.83
N PRO A 432 3.60 35.29 -38.42
CA PRO A 432 3.87 36.68 -38.07
C PRO A 432 3.33 37.02 -36.68
N SER A 433 4.08 37.81 -35.94
CA SER A 433 3.72 38.28 -34.58
C SER A 433 4.17 39.73 -34.42
N GLU A 434 3.36 40.53 -33.73
CA GLU A 434 3.65 41.95 -33.50
C GLU A 434 3.31 42.34 -32.07
N PRO A 435 4.22 42.10 -31.09
CA PRO A 435 4.08 42.67 -29.75
C PRO A 435 4.28 44.20 -29.78
N ILE A 436 3.51 44.92 -28.97
CA ILE A 436 3.47 46.38 -28.99
C ILE A 436 3.99 46.95 -27.68
N TYR A 437 4.87 47.94 -27.78
CA TYR A 437 5.32 48.79 -26.67
C TYR A 437 4.59 50.14 -26.75
N LEU A 438 3.99 50.58 -25.67
CA LEU A 438 3.30 51.88 -25.54
C LEU A 438 3.91 52.72 -24.42
N LEU A 439 4.31 53.93 -24.75
CA LEU A 439 4.63 54.97 -23.83
C LEU A 439 3.47 55.95 -23.80
N LYS A 440 2.72 56.01 -22.69
CA LYS A 440 1.56 56.87 -22.49
C LYS A 440 1.66 57.63 -21.19
N ASP A 441 1.51 58.93 -21.22
CA ASP A 441 1.58 59.81 -20.04
C ASP A 441 2.84 59.58 -19.19
N GLY A 442 3.98 59.24 -19.81
CA GLY A 442 5.25 58.93 -19.15
C GLY A 442 5.35 57.54 -18.55
N SER A 443 4.29 56.75 -18.62
CA SER A 443 4.26 55.35 -18.15
C SER A 443 4.46 54.38 -19.32
N LYS A 444 5.20 53.29 -19.06
CA LYS A 444 5.50 52.23 -20.04
C LYS A 444 4.52 51.11 -19.90
N PHE A 445 3.98 50.63 -21.03
CA PHE A 445 3.10 49.46 -21.12
C PHE A 445 3.60 48.56 -22.23
N ASP A 446 3.57 47.25 -22.00
CA ASP A 446 3.86 46.23 -23.01
C ASP A 446 2.60 45.37 -23.30
N PHE A 447 2.30 45.16 -24.57
CA PHE A 447 1.23 44.31 -25.03
C PHE A 447 1.85 43.11 -25.71
N GLY A 448 1.98 42.02 -24.94
CA GLY A 448 2.53 40.76 -25.46
C GLY A 448 1.62 40.12 -26.51
N LYS A 449 2.22 39.33 -27.41
CA LYS A 449 1.51 38.53 -28.41
C LYS A 449 1.80 37.07 -28.20
N THR A 450 0.75 36.24 -28.09
CA THR A 450 0.87 34.79 -27.99
C THR A 450 0.90 34.15 -29.37
N VAL A 451 1.73 33.13 -29.50
CA VAL A 451 1.80 32.22 -30.67
C VAL A 451 1.47 30.82 -30.12
N ASP A 452 0.16 30.56 -29.95
CA ASP A 452 -0.34 29.37 -29.23
C ASP A 452 0.11 28.06 -29.88
N GLU A 453 0.18 27.99 -31.20
CA GLU A 453 0.64 26.83 -31.95
C GLU A 453 2.07 26.40 -31.60
N LYS A 454 2.89 27.32 -31.09
CA LYS A 454 4.29 27.08 -30.71
C LYS A 454 4.55 27.26 -29.21
N GLY A 455 3.50 27.45 -28.43
CA GLY A 455 3.63 27.65 -26.98
C GLY A 455 4.52 28.85 -26.61
N LEU A 456 4.50 29.91 -27.41
CA LEU A 456 5.31 31.11 -27.21
C LEU A 456 4.44 32.29 -26.79
N LYS A 457 4.98 33.16 -25.94
CA LYS A 457 4.49 34.51 -25.70
C LYS A 457 5.65 35.47 -25.85
N LEU A 458 5.48 36.49 -26.68
CA LEU A 458 6.49 37.46 -27.05
C LEU A 458 6.08 38.83 -26.50
N ARG A 459 6.98 39.48 -25.77
CA ARG A 459 6.77 40.83 -25.25
C ARG A 459 7.88 41.76 -25.72
N PHE A 460 7.51 42.93 -26.19
CA PHE A 460 8.42 44.04 -26.49
C PHE A 460 8.41 44.98 -25.29
N SER A 461 9.41 44.81 -24.42
CA SER A 461 9.41 45.40 -23.07
C SER A 461 10.10 46.76 -22.96
N ASN A 462 11.09 47.02 -23.81
CA ASN A 462 11.82 48.30 -23.74
C ASN A 462 12.51 48.68 -25.04
N VAL A 463 12.84 49.98 -25.15
CA VAL A 463 13.65 50.52 -26.24
C VAL A 463 14.86 51.22 -25.59
N TYR A 464 16.06 50.94 -26.08
CA TYR A 464 17.31 51.56 -25.65
C TYR A 464 17.85 52.48 -26.76
N PRO A 465 17.43 53.78 -26.83
CA PRO A 465 17.85 54.67 -27.88
C PRO A 465 19.36 54.90 -27.94
N ASP A 466 20.00 54.91 -26.77
CA ASP A 466 21.45 55.14 -26.63
C ASP A 466 22.30 53.99 -27.22
N LYS A 467 21.72 52.80 -27.32
CA LYS A 467 22.36 51.58 -27.84
C LYS A 467 21.83 51.16 -29.21
N ASP A 468 20.81 51.83 -29.70
CA ASP A 468 20.06 51.43 -30.90
C ASP A 468 19.54 50.00 -30.81
N LYS A 469 19.06 49.56 -29.62
CA LYS A 469 18.60 48.22 -29.31
C LYS A 469 17.17 48.17 -28.78
N LEU A 470 16.53 47.05 -29.05
CA LEU A 470 15.18 46.72 -28.61
C LEU A 470 15.22 45.53 -27.65
N GLU A 471 14.38 45.54 -26.64
CA GLU A 471 14.31 44.47 -25.65
C GLU A 471 13.12 43.56 -25.97
N LEU A 472 13.43 42.33 -26.35
CA LEU A 472 12.45 41.29 -26.64
C LEU A 472 12.49 40.21 -25.52
N MET A 473 11.38 40.03 -24.82
CA MET A 473 11.20 38.95 -23.84
C MET A 473 10.47 37.78 -24.50
N VAL A 474 11.09 36.62 -24.44
CA VAL A 474 10.56 35.36 -25.03
C VAL A 474 10.18 34.42 -23.90
N TYR A 475 8.89 34.17 -23.77
CA TYR A 475 8.31 33.20 -22.87
C TYR A 475 8.02 31.90 -23.64
N GLN A 476 8.36 30.75 -23.08
CA GLN A 476 8.09 29.44 -23.65
C GLN A 476 7.27 28.62 -22.68
N LYS A 477 6.24 27.91 -23.18
CA LYS A 477 5.54 26.94 -22.35
C LYS A 477 6.52 25.84 -21.93
N PRO A 478 6.43 25.31 -20.70
CA PRO A 478 7.26 24.20 -20.30
C PRO A 478 7.08 23.05 -21.31
N LYS A 479 8.17 22.33 -21.57
CA LYS A 479 8.09 21.13 -22.41
C LYS A 479 7.14 20.17 -21.72
N ALA A 480 6.13 19.67 -22.43
CA ALA A 480 5.26 18.63 -21.90
C ALA A 480 6.13 17.46 -21.42
N GLU A 481 6.21 17.29 -20.11
CA GLU A 481 6.85 16.12 -19.54
C GLU A 481 6.06 14.90 -19.99
N LYS A 482 6.77 13.85 -20.43
CA LYS A 482 6.10 12.59 -20.74
C LYS A 482 5.42 12.07 -19.50
N ASP A 483 4.16 11.66 -19.62
CA ASP A 483 3.46 10.97 -18.55
C ASP A 483 4.29 9.79 -18.07
N TRP A 484 4.43 9.65 -16.77
CA TRP A 484 5.18 8.57 -16.16
C TRP A 484 4.46 7.99 -14.94
N VAL A 485 4.82 6.78 -14.59
CA VAL A 485 4.38 6.12 -13.36
C VAL A 485 5.55 5.34 -12.76
N VAL A 486 5.70 5.40 -11.45
CA VAL A 486 6.61 4.53 -10.71
C VAL A 486 5.80 3.40 -10.11
N LEU A 487 6.22 2.17 -10.35
CA LEU A 487 5.54 1.00 -9.83
C LEU A 487 6.50 0.00 -9.17
N LYS A 488 5.93 -0.77 -8.25
CA LYS A 488 6.55 -1.95 -7.69
C LYS A 488 5.75 -3.18 -8.10
N ALA A 489 6.44 -4.18 -8.62
CA ALA A 489 5.84 -5.44 -9.01
C ALA A 489 6.56 -6.62 -8.33
N ILE A 490 5.78 -7.55 -7.81
CA ILE A 490 6.26 -8.68 -7.00
C ILE A 490 5.58 -9.95 -7.51
N GLU A 491 6.38 -11.00 -7.71
CA GLU A 491 5.89 -12.34 -7.93
C GLU A 491 5.83 -13.10 -6.60
N PHE A 492 4.66 -13.64 -6.26
CA PHE A 492 4.43 -14.43 -5.05
C PHE A 492 4.22 -15.91 -5.38
N PRO A 493 5.26 -16.75 -5.30
CA PRO A 493 5.13 -18.17 -5.54
C PRO A 493 4.23 -18.84 -4.50
N TYR A 494 3.41 -19.78 -4.95
CA TYR A 494 2.54 -20.64 -4.12
C TYR A 494 1.54 -19.90 -3.21
N ILE A 495 1.25 -18.63 -3.47
CA ILE A 495 0.29 -17.84 -2.69
C ILE A 495 -1.11 -18.49 -2.63
N ASN A 496 -1.44 -19.33 -3.60
CA ASN A 496 -2.70 -20.08 -3.62
C ASN A 496 -2.84 -21.09 -2.47
N LEU A 497 -1.74 -21.51 -1.82
CA LEU A 497 -1.82 -22.26 -0.56
C LEU A 497 -2.43 -21.43 0.56
N PHE A 498 -2.10 -20.13 0.61
CA PHE A 498 -2.70 -19.20 1.57
C PHE A 498 -4.20 -19.03 1.33
N TRP A 499 -4.60 -18.76 0.08
CA TRP A 499 -6.01 -18.58 -0.26
C TRP A 499 -6.81 -19.86 -0.12
N GLY A 500 -6.28 -20.99 -0.59
CA GLY A 500 -6.89 -22.32 -0.43
C GLY A 500 -7.04 -22.71 1.04
N GLY A 501 -6.00 -22.44 1.84
CA GLY A 501 -6.03 -22.65 3.29
C GLY A 501 -7.12 -21.83 3.97
N THR A 502 -7.27 -20.56 3.58
CA THR A 502 -8.31 -19.66 4.09
C THR A 502 -9.71 -20.18 3.76
N ILE A 503 -9.96 -20.59 2.52
CA ILE A 503 -11.24 -21.14 2.09
C ILE A 503 -11.57 -22.42 2.88
N ILE A 504 -10.61 -23.35 3.00
CA ILE A 504 -10.78 -24.59 3.75
C ILE A 504 -11.07 -24.30 5.23
N MET A 505 -10.39 -23.33 5.83
CA MET A 505 -10.62 -22.92 7.22
C MET A 505 -12.06 -22.40 7.40
N VAL A 506 -12.55 -21.56 6.50
CA VAL A 506 -13.91 -21.02 6.53
C VAL A 506 -14.94 -22.15 6.39
N ILE A 507 -14.72 -23.12 5.48
CA ILE A 507 -15.57 -24.31 5.35
C ILE A 507 -15.62 -25.08 6.69
N GLY A 508 -14.47 -25.25 7.35
CA GLY A 508 -14.40 -25.91 8.65
C GLY A 508 -15.22 -25.18 9.73
N PHE A 509 -15.21 -23.86 9.75
CA PHE A 509 -16.07 -23.07 10.66
C PHE A 509 -17.55 -23.24 10.34
N ILE A 510 -17.93 -23.19 9.07
CA ILE A 510 -19.33 -23.40 8.64
C ILE A 510 -19.83 -24.78 9.08
N LEU A 511 -19.04 -25.84 8.84
CA LEU A 511 -19.36 -27.18 9.31
C LEU A 511 -19.55 -27.25 10.84
N SER A 512 -18.70 -26.53 11.57
CA SER A 512 -18.78 -26.48 13.04
C SER A 512 -20.04 -25.74 13.52
N ILE A 513 -20.47 -24.67 12.83
CA ILE A 513 -21.70 -23.92 13.12
C ILE A 513 -22.93 -24.81 12.89
N PHE A 514 -23.04 -25.46 11.72
CA PHE A 514 -24.17 -26.35 11.42
C PHE A 514 -24.32 -27.46 12.44
N ARG A 515 -23.19 -28.08 12.81
CA ARG A 515 -23.20 -29.10 13.86
C ARG A 515 -23.74 -28.55 15.18
N ARG A 516 -23.24 -27.40 15.59
CA ARG A 516 -23.61 -26.79 16.88
C ARG A 516 -25.08 -26.40 16.94
N ASN A 517 -25.62 -25.91 15.84
CA ASN A 517 -27.04 -25.61 15.73
C ASN A 517 -27.90 -26.87 15.83
N LYS A 518 -27.43 -28.00 15.26
CA LYS A 518 -28.11 -29.30 15.42
C LYS A 518 -28.09 -29.81 16.86
N GLU A 519 -26.94 -29.70 17.54
CA GLU A 519 -26.81 -30.04 18.97
C GLU A 519 -27.73 -29.22 19.88
N ILE A 520 -27.88 -27.91 19.60
CA ILE A 520 -28.77 -27.01 20.36
C ILE A 520 -30.25 -27.39 20.16
N LYS A 521 -30.64 -27.77 18.95
CA LYS A 521 -32.04 -28.18 18.67
C LYS A 521 -32.41 -29.53 19.25
N GLN A 522 -31.43 -30.38 19.61
CA GLN A 522 -31.62 -31.71 20.20
C GLN A 522 -31.50 -31.71 21.73
N ALA A 523 -31.02 -30.62 22.33
CA ALA A 523 -30.94 -30.39 23.77
C ALA A 523 -32.15 -29.59 24.29
#